data_175f523f88ea77c4726b2118312f2707
#
_entry.id   175f523f88ea77c4726b2118312f2707
#
_cell.length_a   1.000
_cell.length_b   1.000
_cell.length_c   1.000
_cell.angle_alpha   90.00
_cell.angle_beta   90.00
_cell.angle_gamma   90.00
#
_symmetry.space_group_name_H-M   'P 1'
#
loop_
_entity.id
_entity.type
_entity.pdbx_description
1 polymer ?
#
loop_
_entity_poly.entity_id
_entity_poly.type
_entity_poly.pdbx_seq_one_letter_code
_entity_poly.pdbx_strand_id
1 'polypeptide(L)'
;MILLKAQSIEAMETAVEYLENINQSLPSIINEYRNQNICDVSEKMVELSDGLRWLYDVAKLTKNYHSINEDEMLGCYAEIVDAMEMKDYLLLSDLLEYELLPLTENWKAMLIDSVKSIATN
;
A
#
# COMPACT_ATOMS: atom_id res chain seq x y z
N MET A 1 -21.00 0.77 -3.18
CA MET A 1 -21.37 1.16 -1.79
C MET A 1 -20.85 2.55 -1.51
N ILE A 2 -21.66 3.39 -0.87
CA ILE A 2 -21.27 4.74 -0.45
C ILE A 2 -21.12 4.73 1.06
N LEU A 3 -19.94 5.09 1.56
CA LEU A 3 -19.72 5.22 2.99
C LEU A 3 -20.22 6.58 3.49
N LEU A 4 -20.76 6.61 4.71
CA LEU A 4 -21.07 7.85 5.40
C LEU A 4 -19.75 8.61 5.67
N LYS A 5 -19.85 9.93 5.82
CA LYS A 5 -18.69 10.79 6.05
C LYS A 5 -17.84 10.31 7.23
N ALA A 6 -18.46 10.00 8.36
CA ALA A 6 -17.76 9.53 9.55
C ALA A 6 -17.03 8.20 9.30
N GLN A 7 -17.67 7.29 8.57
CA GLN A 7 -17.07 6.00 8.19
C GLN A 7 -15.91 6.20 7.24
N SER A 8 -16.02 7.14 6.33
CA SER A 8 -14.94 7.46 5.37
C SER A 8 -13.71 8.03 6.08
N ILE A 9 -13.91 8.93 7.03
CA ILE A 9 -12.81 9.50 7.84
C ILE A 9 -12.11 8.37 8.61
N GLU A 10 -12.87 7.52 9.28
CA GLU A 10 -12.32 6.41 10.06
C GLU A 10 -11.52 5.45 9.16
N ALA A 11 -12.05 5.09 7.99
CA ALA A 11 -11.37 4.20 7.06
C ALA A 11 -10.07 4.82 6.55
N MET A 12 -10.08 6.11 6.22
CA MET A 12 -8.89 6.82 5.75
C MET A 12 -7.83 6.96 6.85
N GLU A 13 -8.24 7.23 8.10
CA GLU A 13 -7.32 7.29 9.23
C GLU A 13 -6.65 5.94 9.49
N THR A 14 -7.42 4.86 9.43
CA THR A 14 -6.89 3.50 9.57
C THR A 14 -5.92 3.19 8.43
N ALA A 15 -6.25 3.62 7.22
CA ALA A 15 -5.37 3.44 6.06
C ALA A 15 -4.04 4.20 6.23
N VAL A 16 -4.07 5.41 6.79
CA VAL A 16 -2.86 6.19 7.06
C VAL A 16 -1.95 5.44 8.04
N GLU A 17 -2.51 4.92 9.13
CA GLU A 17 -1.73 4.13 10.10
C GLU A 17 -1.11 2.90 9.46
N TYR A 18 -1.88 2.21 8.64
CA TYR A 18 -1.41 1.02 7.96
C TYR A 18 -0.30 1.34 6.94
N LEU A 19 -0.45 2.42 6.18
CA LEU A 19 0.57 2.88 5.24
C LEU A 19 1.86 3.26 5.95
N GLU A 20 1.77 3.89 7.12
CA GLU A 20 2.94 4.18 7.93
C GLU A 20 3.68 2.91 8.33
N ASN A 21 2.94 1.89 8.76
CA ASN A 21 3.52 0.59 9.11
C ASN A 21 4.19 -0.08 7.92
N ILE A 22 3.56 -0.05 6.75
CA ILE A 22 4.14 -0.57 5.51
C ILE A 22 5.45 0.15 5.19
N ASN A 23 5.43 1.48 5.21
CA ASN A 23 6.59 2.29 4.84
C ASN A 23 7.77 2.03 5.77
N GLN A 24 7.52 1.74 7.04
CA GLN A 24 8.55 1.38 8.00
C GLN A 24 9.07 -0.04 7.80
N SER A 25 8.24 -0.96 7.33
CA SER A 25 8.58 -2.38 7.16
C SER A 25 9.26 -2.67 5.82
N LEU A 26 8.93 -1.91 4.78
CA LEU A 26 9.43 -2.18 3.42
C LEU A 26 10.96 -2.25 3.31
N PRO A 27 11.75 -1.34 3.93
CA PRO A 27 13.20 -1.45 3.81
C PRO A 27 13.76 -2.78 4.28
N SER A 28 13.22 -3.33 5.36
CA SER A 28 13.63 -4.63 5.90
C SER A 28 13.27 -5.76 4.93
N ILE A 29 12.06 -5.73 4.37
CA ILE A 29 11.61 -6.73 3.39
C ILE A 29 12.49 -6.69 2.15
N ILE A 30 12.79 -5.50 1.63
CA ILE A 30 13.66 -5.29 0.49
C ILE A 30 15.04 -5.90 0.74
N ASN A 31 15.62 -5.62 1.90
CA ASN A 31 16.94 -6.16 2.28
C ASN A 31 16.93 -7.68 2.37
N GLU A 32 15.89 -8.28 2.92
CA GLU A 32 15.79 -9.73 3.02
C GLU A 32 15.77 -10.39 1.65
N TYR A 33 15.05 -9.82 0.67
CA TYR A 33 15.05 -10.32 -0.70
C TYR A 33 16.42 -10.16 -1.37
N ARG A 34 17.09 -9.04 -1.17
CA ARG A 34 18.43 -8.79 -1.73
C ARG A 34 19.48 -9.71 -1.15
N ASN A 35 19.31 -10.09 0.11
CA ASN A 35 20.19 -11.03 0.82
C ASN A 35 19.75 -12.49 0.66
N GLN A 36 18.73 -12.75 -0.14
CA GLN A 36 18.20 -14.09 -0.45
C GLN A 36 17.65 -14.83 0.77
N ASN A 37 17.16 -14.12 1.77
CA ASN A 37 16.50 -14.69 2.95
C ASN A 37 15.01 -14.94 2.67
N ILE A 38 14.74 -15.76 1.67
CA ILE A 38 13.40 -15.92 1.10
C ILE A 38 12.42 -16.55 2.07
N CYS A 39 12.87 -17.52 2.85
CA CYS A 39 12.01 -18.23 3.79
C CYS A 39 11.47 -17.32 4.90
N ASP A 40 12.33 -16.40 5.37
CA ASP A 40 11.98 -15.51 6.48
C ASP A 40 11.02 -14.39 6.06
N VAL A 41 11.02 -14.02 4.80
CA VAL A 41 10.26 -12.87 4.30
C VAL A 41 8.89 -13.25 3.73
N SER A 42 8.66 -14.54 3.44
CA SER A 42 7.44 -14.96 2.73
C SER A 42 6.15 -14.67 3.50
N GLU A 43 6.14 -14.85 4.82
CA GLU A 43 4.96 -14.51 5.65
C GLU A 43 4.68 -13.01 5.61
N LYS A 44 5.72 -12.19 5.69
CA LYS A 44 5.59 -10.73 5.60
C LYS A 44 5.01 -10.31 4.26
N MET A 45 5.39 -10.99 3.18
CA MET A 45 4.84 -10.70 1.85
C MET A 45 3.37 -11.07 1.71
N VAL A 46 2.92 -12.16 2.35
CA VAL A 46 1.50 -12.51 2.37
C VAL A 46 0.70 -11.42 3.07
N GLU A 47 1.16 -10.98 4.23
CA GLU A 47 0.52 -9.90 4.98
C GLU A 47 0.51 -8.60 4.18
N LEU A 48 1.61 -8.27 3.54
CA LEU A 48 1.70 -7.07 2.69
C LEU A 48 0.70 -7.15 1.52
N SER A 49 0.63 -8.29 0.85
CA SER A 49 -0.29 -8.50 -0.27
C SER A 49 -1.74 -8.30 0.14
N ASP A 50 -2.14 -8.87 1.27
CA ASP A 50 -3.49 -8.71 1.81
C ASP A 50 -3.77 -7.25 2.14
N GLY A 51 -2.79 -6.58 2.72
CA GLY A 51 -2.90 -5.16 3.06
C GLY A 51 -3.03 -4.26 1.84
N LEU A 52 -2.29 -4.53 0.77
CA LEU A 52 -2.37 -3.75 -0.47
C LEU A 52 -3.76 -3.88 -1.11
N ARG A 53 -4.35 -5.07 -1.06
CA ARG A 53 -5.72 -5.29 -1.54
C ARG A 53 -6.73 -4.52 -0.72
N TRP A 54 -6.56 -4.50 0.60
CA TRP A 54 -7.42 -3.73 1.50
C TRP A 54 -7.29 -2.23 1.22
N LEU A 55 -6.06 -1.72 1.02
CA LEU A 55 -5.83 -0.32 0.67
C LEU A 55 -6.52 0.07 -0.64
N TYR A 56 -6.46 -0.81 -1.63
CA TYR A 56 -7.18 -0.61 -2.89
C TYR A 56 -8.67 -0.45 -2.64
N ASP A 57 -9.26 -1.33 -1.82
CA ASP A 57 -10.68 -1.27 -1.50
C ASP A 57 -11.04 0.01 -0.75
N VAL A 58 -10.23 0.42 0.23
CA VAL A 58 -10.46 1.66 0.98
C VAL A 58 -10.41 2.88 0.05
N ALA A 59 -9.40 2.95 -0.80
CA ALA A 59 -9.27 4.06 -1.76
C ALA A 59 -10.50 4.15 -2.66
N LYS A 60 -11.00 3.03 -3.12
CA LYS A 60 -12.19 2.97 -3.97
C LYS A 60 -13.45 3.40 -3.22
N LEU A 61 -13.62 2.95 -1.97
CA LEU A 61 -14.78 3.29 -1.15
C LEU A 61 -14.81 4.75 -0.69
N THR A 62 -13.64 5.39 -0.59
CA THR A 62 -13.50 6.77 -0.15
C THR A 62 -13.21 7.75 -1.30
N LYS A 63 -13.47 7.33 -2.51
CA LYS A 63 -13.12 8.02 -3.76
C LYS A 63 -13.63 9.47 -3.83
N ASN A 64 -14.73 9.78 -3.17
CA ASN A 64 -15.31 11.13 -3.16
C ASN A 64 -14.48 12.15 -2.37
N TYR A 65 -13.50 11.70 -1.59
CA TYR A 65 -12.76 12.55 -0.66
C TYR A 65 -11.30 12.78 -1.03
N HIS A 66 -10.82 12.13 -2.09
CA HIS A 66 -9.43 12.27 -2.56
C HIS A 66 -9.34 12.06 -4.06
N SER A 67 -8.16 12.33 -4.62
CA SER A 67 -7.89 12.16 -6.04
C SER A 67 -6.94 10.98 -6.33
N ILE A 68 -6.84 10.04 -5.41
CA ILE A 68 -6.01 8.85 -5.60
C ILE A 68 -6.58 8.02 -6.75
N ASN A 69 -5.70 7.62 -7.68
CA ASN A 69 -6.04 6.64 -8.71
C ASN A 69 -5.72 5.25 -8.17
N GLU A 70 -6.75 4.52 -7.73
CA GLU A 70 -6.59 3.20 -7.14
C GLU A 70 -6.00 2.16 -8.10
N ASP A 71 -6.10 2.41 -9.40
CA ASP A 71 -5.56 1.50 -10.41
C ASP A 71 -4.02 1.47 -10.41
N GLU A 72 -3.37 2.52 -9.90
CA GLU A 72 -1.93 2.51 -9.72
C GLU A 72 -1.49 1.41 -8.74
N MET A 73 -2.23 1.23 -7.66
CA MET A 73 -1.97 0.15 -6.70
C MET A 73 -2.21 -1.22 -7.33
N LEU A 74 -3.28 -1.34 -8.10
CA LEU A 74 -3.61 -2.60 -8.78
C LEU A 74 -2.52 -2.99 -9.77
N GLY A 75 -2.02 -2.05 -10.56
CA GLY A 75 -0.93 -2.28 -11.51
C GLY A 75 0.37 -2.68 -10.83
N CYS A 76 0.73 -1.97 -9.77
CA CYS A 76 1.92 -2.28 -8.98
C CYS A 76 1.82 -3.67 -8.34
N TYR A 77 0.66 -3.99 -7.77
CA TYR A 77 0.39 -5.29 -7.17
C TYR A 77 0.55 -6.42 -8.20
N ALA A 78 0.02 -6.24 -9.41
CA ALA A 78 0.13 -7.24 -10.47
C ALA A 78 1.58 -7.53 -10.85
N GLU A 79 2.41 -6.49 -10.96
CA GLU A 79 3.85 -6.64 -11.25
C GLU A 79 4.56 -7.38 -10.12
N ILE A 80 4.22 -7.08 -8.87
CA ILE A 80 4.79 -7.74 -7.69
C ILE A 80 4.44 -9.24 -7.71
N VAL A 81 3.17 -9.58 -7.98
CA VAL A 81 2.73 -10.97 -8.04
C VAL A 81 3.46 -11.73 -9.15
N ASP A 82 3.61 -11.12 -10.33
CA ASP A 82 4.33 -11.73 -11.44
C ASP A 82 5.79 -12.03 -11.06
N ALA A 83 6.47 -11.08 -10.43
CA ALA A 83 7.85 -11.28 -9.98
C ALA A 83 7.95 -12.40 -8.94
N MET A 84 6.98 -12.49 -8.03
CA MET A 84 6.92 -13.57 -7.04
C MET A 84 6.73 -14.93 -7.69
N GLU A 85 5.83 -15.04 -8.66
CA GLU A 85 5.56 -16.27 -9.39
C GLU A 85 6.78 -16.75 -10.18
N MET A 86 7.51 -15.80 -10.76
CA MET A 86 8.74 -16.07 -11.51
C MET A 86 9.94 -16.31 -10.60
N LYS A 87 9.78 -16.10 -9.30
CA LYS A 87 10.88 -16.17 -8.32
C LYS A 87 12.05 -15.25 -8.67
N ASP A 88 11.74 -14.13 -9.31
CA ASP A 88 12.70 -13.09 -9.63
C ASP A 88 12.80 -12.11 -8.46
N TYR A 89 13.60 -12.50 -7.46
CA TYR A 89 13.67 -11.77 -6.20
C TYR A 89 14.41 -10.45 -6.29
N LEU A 90 15.33 -10.33 -7.25
CA LEU A 90 15.99 -9.06 -7.52
C LEU A 90 14.99 -8.06 -8.12
N LEU A 91 14.23 -8.49 -9.12
CA LEU A 91 13.16 -7.66 -9.69
C LEU A 91 12.14 -7.30 -8.62
N LEU A 92 11.74 -8.27 -7.79
CA LEU A 92 10.79 -8.04 -6.70
C LEU A 92 11.29 -6.96 -5.75
N SER A 93 12.56 -7.03 -5.32
CA SER A 93 13.14 -6.02 -4.44
C SER A 93 13.15 -4.63 -5.08
N ASP A 94 13.42 -4.54 -6.38
CA ASP A 94 13.39 -3.28 -7.11
C ASP A 94 11.98 -2.72 -7.23
N LEU A 95 10.98 -3.57 -7.49
CA LEU A 95 9.58 -3.14 -7.54
C LEU A 95 9.12 -2.61 -6.19
N LEU A 96 9.51 -3.26 -5.10
CA LEU A 96 9.16 -2.80 -3.76
C LEU A 96 9.80 -1.46 -3.42
N GLU A 97 11.04 -1.25 -3.82
CA GLU A 97 11.78 -0.02 -3.49
C GLU A 97 11.40 1.16 -4.40
N TYR A 98 11.32 0.92 -5.70
CA TYR A 98 11.20 2.01 -6.68
C TYR A 98 9.77 2.23 -7.18
N GLU A 99 8.88 1.27 -7.02
CA GLU A 99 7.49 1.39 -7.44
C GLU A 99 6.54 1.47 -6.25
N LEU A 100 6.58 0.49 -5.34
CA LEU A 100 5.62 0.42 -4.25
C LEU A 100 5.87 1.47 -3.17
N LEU A 101 7.09 1.60 -2.69
CA LEU A 101 7.40 2.54 -1.59
C LEU A 101 7.02 3.98 -1.94
N PRO A 102 7.39 4.52 -3.13
CA PRO A 102 6.93 5.86 -3.50
C PRO A 102 5.41 5.97 -3.58
N LEU A 103 4.73 4.92 -4.05
CA LEU A 103 3.27 4.90 -4.16
C LEU A 103 2.61 4.96 -2.78
N THR A 104 3.06 4.13 -1.85
CA THR A 104 2.51 4.11 -0.49
C THR A 104 2.81 5.39 0.28
N GLU A 105 3.97 6.00 0.06
CA GLU A 105 4.31 7.30 0.64
C GLU A 105 3.38 8.39 0.10
N ASN A 106 3.13 8.40 -1.19
CA ASN A 106 2.23 9.36 -1.83
C ASN A 106 0.78 9.18 -1.35
N TRP A 107 0.31 7.94 -1.28
CA TRP A 107 -1.04 7.65 -0.79
C TRP A 107 -1.21 8.12 0.64
N LYS A 108 -0.22 7.90 1.49
CA LYS A 108 -0.26 8.37 2.87
C LYS A 108 -0.43 9.89 2.94
N ALA A 109 0.39 10.62 2.19
CA ALA A 109 0.32 12.09 2.16
C ALA A 109 -1.06 12.58 1.68
N MET A 110 -1.59 11.99 0.62
CA MET A 110 -2.90 12.36 0.07
C MET A 110 -4.04 12.08 1.04
N LEU A 111 -4.00 10.95 1.72
CA LEU A 111 -5.04 10.60 2.71
C LEU A 111 -4.98 11.50 3.94
N ILE A 112 -3.78 11.84 4.41
CA ILE A 112 -3.62 12.79 5.51
C ILE A 112 -4.26 14.14 5.15
N ASP A 113 -3.97 14.65 3.96
CA ASP A 113 -4.53 15.92 3.50
C ASP A 113 -6.07 15.84 3.39
N SER A 114 -6.57 14.73 2.88
CA SER A 114 -8.02 14.51 2.74
C SER A 114 -8.73 14.49 4.09
N VAL A 115 -8.17 13.79 5.06
CA VAL A 115 -8.73 13.72 6.42
C VAL A 115 -8.76 15.11 7.05
N LYS A 116 -7.69 15.88 6.94
CA LYS A 116 -7.63 17.25 7.45
C LYS A 116 -8.67 18.15 6.79
N SER A 117 -8.81 18.04 5.49
CA SER A 117 -9.77 18.84 4.72
C SER A 117 -11.22 18.55 5.13
N ILE A 118 -11.56 17.28 5.31
CA ILE A 118 -12.91 16.86 5.72
C ILE A 118 -13.19 17.30 7.17
N ALA A 119 -12.21 17.14 8.05
CA ALA A 119 -12.37 17.44 9.47
C ALA A 119 -12.55 18.93 9.75
N THR A 120 -12.05 19.81 8.87
CA THR A 120 -12.16 21.26 9.03
C THR A 120 -13.41 21.86 8.38
N ASN A 121 -14.13 21.06 7.61
CA ASN A 121 -15.40 21.48 6.99
C ASN A 121 -16.61 21.04 7.85
#